data_176f1440a5ad526e85ec3ac82816f92e
#
_entry.id   176f1440a5ad526e85ec3ac82816f92e
#
_cell.length_a   1.000
_cell.length_b   1.000
_cell.length_c   1.000
_cell.angle_alpha   90.00
_cell.angle_beta   90.00
_cell.angle_gamma   90.00
#
_symmetry.space_group_name_H-M   'P 1'
#
loop_
_entity.id
_entity.type
_entity.pdbx_description
1 polymer ?
#
loop_
_entity_poly.entity_id
_entity_poly.type
_entity_poly.pdbx_seq_one_letter_code
_entity_poly.pdbx_strand_id
1 'polypeptide(L)'
;VQRNSKIITRLTALWALSEAGLGGVLHAIQSPFTGLFVGGFAIVLVSLIAYFSDNKWESIVRSLLIVLIIKLAVSPHSPPTSYLAVSFQAAMAGLIYSKLSLSKWSAMLLGVVTLIESAIQKLLVLTLIYGRSIWDALNSFSGYVVEKMGFLGNVFSASALITIYLWLYAILGLIVGYIIYDIVRYLDINQGNVKYQIQAIEFDNEVGVAKKRRGRWRVWVIFGIFFAFIAAYYFIVSDGDAVWKNWLYIFLRSTGILLLWYYALVPLFKWLFGNFLASKKHKVQTEIDETLTLLPYLRKVTKLAWQENKDEKGLNRLRNFMGDAILYSIHLKIEE
;
A
#
# COMPACT_ATOMS: atom_id res chain seq x y z
N VAL A 1 -27.14 -12.83 9.65
CA VAL A 1 -26.52 -13.03 8.33
C VAL A 1 -26.52 -11.73 7.51
N GLN A 2 -27.66 -11.05 7.30
CA GLN A 2 -27.72 -9.81 6.51
C GLN A 2 -26.90 -8.66 7.10
N ARG A 3 -26.83 -8.50 8.43
CA ARG A 3 -26.06 -7.41 9.06
C ARG A 3 -24.56 -7.56 8.80
N ASN A 4 -24.03 -8.76 8.88
CA ASN A 4 -22.62 -9.03 8.65
C ASN A 4 -22.24 -8.82 7.16
N SER A 5 -23.12 -9.17 6.22
CA SER A 5 -22.90 -8.92 4.79
C SER A 5 -22.73 -7.43 4.49
N LYS A 6 -23.60 -6.56 5.00
CA LYS A 6 -23.48 -5.09 4.83
C LYS A 6 -22.17 -4.54 5.42
N ILE A 7 -21.73 -5.07 6.58
CA ILE A 7 -20.46 -4.67 7.20
C ILE A 7 -19.29 -5.06 6.29
N ILE A 8 -19.27 -6.29 5.77
CA ILE A 8 -18.22 -6.78 4.89
C ILE A 8 -18.14 -5.93 3.61
N THR A 9 -19.28 -5.60 2.98
CA THR A 9 -19.30 -4.71 1.80
C THR A 9 -18.68 -3.35 2.10
N ARG A 10 -18.98 -2.76 3.26
CA ARG A 10 -18.43 -1.45 3.67
C ARG A 10 -16.93 -1.50 3.96
N LEU A 11 -16.46 -2.56 4.62
CA LEU A 11 -15.04 -2.80 4.84
C LEU A 11 -14.30 -3.02 3.50
N THR A 12 -14.92 -3.76 2.57
CA THR A 12 -14.40 -3.96 1.22
C THR A 12 -14.31 -2.62 0.46
N ALA A 13 -15.31 -1.75 0.60
CA ALA A 13 -15.30 -0.42 0.00
C ALA A 13 -14.22 0.49 0.59
N LEU A 14 -14.00 0.45 1.91
CA LEU A 14 -12.86 1.14 2.56
C LEU A 14 -11.52 0.61 2.05
N TRP A 15 -11.40 -0.69 1.88
CA TRP A 15 -10.20 -1.30 1.35
C TRP A 15 -9.94 -0.88 -0.10
N ALA A 16 -10.98 -0.90 -0.95
CA ALA A 16 -10.88 -0.41 -2.32
C ALA A 16 -10.50 1.09 -2.36
N LEU A 17 -11.08 1.92 -1.47
CA LEU A 17 -10.74 3.33 -1.34
C LEU A 17 -9.28 3.53 -0.94
N SER A 18 -8.76 2.76 0.02
CA SER A 18 -7.37 2.86 0.46
C SER A 18 -6.40 2.46 -0.65
N GLU A 19 -6.68 1.37 -1.35
CA GLU A 19 -5.82 0.86 -2.43
C GLU A 19 -5.83 1.74 -3.68
N ALA A 20 -7.02 2.18 -4.13
CA ALA A 20 -7.17 3.00 -5.33
C ALA A 20 -6.88 4.49 -5.07
N GLY A 21 -7.25 5.00 -3.89
CA GLY A 21 -7.08 6.41 -3.52
C GLY A 21 -5.72 6.69 -2.91
N LEU A 22 -5.50 6.22 -1.67
CA LEU A 22 -4.26 6.47 -0.92
C LEU A 22 -3.06 5.80 -1.61
N GLY A 23 -3.22 4.54 -2.04
CA GLY A 23 -2.19 3.81 -2.78
C GLY A 23 -1.81 4.53 -4.07
N GLY A 24 -2.79 5.00 -4.85
CA GLY A 24 -2.54 5.75 -6.08
C GLY A 24 -1.74 7.03 -5.85
N VAL A 25 -2.05 7.80 -4.81
CA VAL A 25 -1.32 9.02 -4.45
C VAL A 25 0.10 8.72 -4.00
N LEU A 26 0.29 7.76 -3.09
CA LEU A 26 1.61 7.40 -2.55
C LEU A 26 2.53 6.79 -3.63
N HIS A 27 1.97 6.04 -4.58
CA HIS A 27 2.73 5.56 -5.75
C HIS A 27 3.10 6.70 -6.69
N ALA A 28 2.22 7.69 -6.89
CA ALA A 28 2.50 8.84 -7.75
C ALA A 28 3.65 9.73 -7.21
N ILE A 29 3.79 9.84 -5.88
CA ILE A 29 4.90 10.57 -5.23
C ILE A 29 6.11 9.68 -4.94
N GLN A 30 6.08 8.41 -5.37
CA GLN A 30 7.15 7.42 -5.16
C GLN A 30 7.61 7.28 -3.70
N SER A 31 6.67 7.36 -2.76
CA SER A 31 6.97 7.23 -1.34
C SER A 31 7.63 5.88 -1.04
N PRO A 32 8.78 5.84 -0.33
CA PRO A 32 9.43 4.60 0.05
C PRO A 32 8.59 3.78 1.05
N PHE A 33 7.66 4.42 1.74
CA PHE A 33 6.82 3.82 2.78
C PHE A 33 5.42 3.42 2.29
N THR A 34 5.15 3.49 0.97
CA THR A 34 3.84 3.13 0.41
C THR A 34 3.36 1.75 0.86
N GLY A 35 4.24 0.74 0.80
CA GLY A 35 3.91 -0.62 1.23
C GLY A 35 3.56 -0.73 2.70
N LEU A 36 4.22 0.05 3.57
CA LEU A 36 3.92 0.09 4.99
C LEU A 36 2.54 0.69 5.28
N PHE A 37 2.25 1.88 4.74
CA PHE A 37 0.99 2.57 5.03
C PHE A 37 -0.20 1.91 4.36
N VAL A 38 -0.14 1.67 3.05
CA VAL A 38 -1.25 1.06 2.31
C VAL A 38 -1.43 -0.39 2.71
N GLY A 39 -0.32 -1.15 2.78
CA GLY A 39 -0.35 -2.54 3.21
C GLY A 39 -0.78 -2.70 4.66
N GLY A 40 -0.29 -1.85 5.57
CA GLY A 40 -0.72 -1.84 6.97
C GLY A 40 -2.22 -1.61 7.12
N PHE A 41 -2.79 -0.64 6.37
CA PHE A 41 -4.23 -0.40 6.39
C PHE A 41 -5.02 -1.54 5.77
N ALA A 42 -4.53 -2.10 4.66
CA ALA A 42 -5.16 -3.23 3.98
C ALA A 42 -5.29 -4.45 4.90
N ILE A 43 -4.23 -4.83 5.62
CA ILE A 43 -4.29 -6.00 6.52
C ILE A 43 -5.21 -5.77 7.74
N VAL A 44 -5.39 -4.53 8.20
CA VAL A 44 -6.41 -4.20 9.20
C VAL A 44 -7.80 -4.50 8.65
N LEU A 45 -8.13 -4.00 7.46
CA LEU A 45 -9.45 -4.19 6.85
C LEU A 45 -9.72 -5.65 6.51
N VAL A 46 -8.73 -6.38 5.98
CA VAL A 46 -8.87 -7.82 5.70
C VAL A 46 -9.07 -8.62 6.99
N SER A 47 -8.39 -8.24 8.09
CA SER A 47 -8.59 -8.87 9.39
C SER A 47 -9.99 -8.64 9.94
N LEU A 48 -10.56 -7.45 9.75
CA LEU A 48 -11.93 -7.15 10.13
C LEU A 48 -12.95 -7.88 9.25
N ILE A 49 -12.71 -8.01 7.95
CA ILE A 49 -13.51 -8.85 7.05
C ILE A 49 -13.53 -10.30 7.59
N ALA A 50 -12.35 -10.83 7.98
CA ALA A 50 -12.28 -12.14 8.61
C ALA A 50 -13.04 -12.23 9.95
N TYR A 51 -13.01 -11.16 10.75
CA TYR A 51 -13.69 -11.08 12.04
C TYR A 51 -15.21 -11.12 11.90
N PHE A 52 -15.78 -10.39 10.93
CA PHE A 52 -17.22 -10.33 10.71
C PHE A 52 -17.75 -11.45 9.79
N SER A 53 -16.90 -12.36 9.33
CA SER A 53 -17.27 -13.41 8.38
C SER A 53 -17.37 -14.78 9.03
N ASP A 54 -18.44 -15.52 8.68
CA ASP A 54 -18.60 -16.92 9.03
C ASP A 54 -17.65 -17.81 8.18
N ASN A 55 -17.56 -17.55 6.87
CA ASN A 55 -16.62 -18.21 5.96
C ASN A 55 -15.49 -17.22 5.56
N LYS A 56 -14.45 -17.21 6.40
CA LYS A 56 -13.36 -16.22 6.30
C LYS A 56 -12.64 -16.24 4.97
N TRP A 57 -12.29 -17.43 4.48
CA TRP A 57 -11.57 -17.57 3.20
C TRP A 57 -12.38 -17.03 2.03
N GLU A 58 -13.63 -17.45 1.91
CA GLU A 58 -14.50 -17.03 0.81
C GLU A 58 -14.75 -15.53 0.82
N SER A 59 -15.05 -14.95 2.00
CA SER A 59 -15.30 -13.53 2.15
C SER A 59 -14.06 -12.70 1.81
N ILE A 60 -12.87 -13.11 2.25
CA ILE A 60 -11.62 -12.43 1.92
C ILE A 60 -11.33 -12.49 0.42
N VAL A 61 -11.47 -13.67 -0.20
CA VAL A 61 -11.23 -13.84 -1.65
C VAL A 61 -12.24 -13.02 -2.47
N ARG A 62 -13.51 -13.00 -2.07
CA ARG A 62 -14.55 -12.21 -2.74
C ARG A 62 -14.26 -10.71 -2.62
N SER A 63 -13.94 -10.23 -1.43
CA SER A 63 -13.53 -8.84 -1.21
C SER A 63 -12.28 -8.47 -1.98
N LEU A 64 -11.27 -9.36 -2.03
CA LEU A 64 -10.06 -9.16 -2.83
C LEU A 64 -10.39 -8.95 -4.31
N LEU A 65 -11.24 -9.79 -4.90
CA LEU A 65 -11.65 -9.66 -6.31
C LEU A 65 -12.27 -8.29 -6.58
N ILE A 66 -13.19 -7.84 -5.72
CA ILE A 66 -13.83 -6.52 -5.82
C ILE A 66 -12.78 -5.41 -5.76
N VAL A 67 -11.89 -5.46 -4.76
CA VAL A 67 -10.83 -4.45 -4.57
C VAL A 67 -9.90 -4.39 -5.78
N LEU A 68 -9.48 -5.54 -6.32
CA LEU A 68 -8.59 -5.61 -7.49
C LEU A 68 -9.26 -5.05 -8.75
N ILE A 69 -10.56 -5.35 -8.97
CA ILE A 69 -11.32 -4.81 -10.10
C ILE A 69 -11.45 -3.29 -9.99
N ILE A 70 -11.83 -2.78 -8.82
CA ILE A 70 -11.95 -1.33 -8.58
C ILE A 70 -10.58 -0.65 -8.71
N LYS A 71 -9.51 -1.23 -8.15
CA LYS A 71 -8.15 -0.71 -8.27
C LYS A 71 -7.70 -0.62 -9.73
N LEU A 72 -8.01 -1.63 -10.54
CA LEU A 72 -7.69 -1.62 -11.97
C LEU A 72 -8.45 -0.54 -12.72
N ALA A 73 -9.73 -0.31 -12.38
CA ALA A 73 -10.58 0.69 -13.02
C ALA A 73 -10.21 2.13 -12.59
N VAL A 74 -10.01 2.36 -11.29
CA VAL A 74 -9.81 3.70 -10.71
C VAL A 74 -8.35 4.15 -10.75
N SER A 75 -7.41 3.22 -10.58
CA SER A 75 -5.96 3.50 -10.54
C SER A 75 -5.18 2.65 -11.56
N PRO A 76 -5.40 2.82 -12.87
CA PRO A 76 -4.80 1.99 -13.91
C PRO A 76 -3.27 2.15 -14.02
N HIS A 77 -2.70 3.17 -13.38
CA HIS A 77 -1.24 3.42 -13.34
C HIS A 77 -0.52 2.72 -12.18
N SER A 78 -1.25 1.99 -11.33
CA SER A 78 -0.63 1.22 -10.26
C SER A 78 0.34 0.17 -10.82
N PRO A 79 1.53 0.00 -10.22
CA PRO A 79 2.49 -0.99 -10.68
C PRO A 79 1.96 -2.42 -10.46
N PRO A 80 2.32 -3.40 -11.32
CA PRO A 80 1.93 -4.81 -11.16
C PRO A 80 2.25 -5.38 -9.78
N THR A 81 3.38 -4.99 -9.21
CA THR A 81 3.81 -5.40 -7.87
C THR A 81 2.81 -5.05 -6.77
N SER A 82 2.05 -3.94 -6.93
CA SER A 82 1.02 -3.55 -5.97
C SER A 82 -0.21 -4.48 -5.97
N TYR A 83 -0.52 -5.12 -7.11
CA TYR A 83 -1.58 -6.14 -7.19
C TYR A 83 -1.12 -7.45 -6.55
N LEU A 84 0.15 -7.83 -6.74
CA LEU A 84 0.75 -8.99 -6.10
C LEU A 84 0.77 -8.85 -4.58
N ALA A 85 1.20 -7.68 -4.06
CA ALA A 85 1.22 -7.40 -2.63
C ALA A 85 -0.18 -7.53 -1.99
N VAL A 86 -1.19 -6.88 -2.59
CA VAL A 86 -2.58 -6.95 -2.09
C VAL A 86 -3.11 -8.39 -2.13
N SER A 87 -2.83 -9.13 -3.20
CA SER A 87 -3.23 -10.54 -3.32
C SER A 87 -2.53 -11.42 -2.29
N PHE A 88 -1.23 -11.21 -2.05
CA PHE A 88 -0.47 -11.92 -1.03
C PHE A 88 -1.01 -11.65 0.38
N GLN A 89 -1.27 -10.38 0.71
CA GLN A 89 -1.84 -9.98 2.01
C GLN A 89 -3.18 -10.68 2.27
N ALA A 90 -4.08 -10.67 1.28
CA ALA A 90 -5.37 -11.34 1.38
C ALA A 90 -5.23 -12.86 1.51
N ALA A 91 -4.34 -13.49 0.73
CA ALA A 91 -4.09 -14.92 0.80
C ALA A 91 -3.53 -15.33 2.17
N MET A 92 -2.55 -14.58 2.71
CA MET A 92 -1.99 -14.85 4.03
C MET A 92 -3.01 -14.65 5.14
N ALA A 93 -3.82 -13.59 5.09
CA ALA A 93 -4.91 -13.38 6.04
C ALA A 93 -5.93 -14.53 5.97
N GLY A 94 -6.33 -14.93 4.77
CA GLY A 94 -7.23 -16.06 4.55
C GLY A 94 -6.68 -17.37 5.11
N LEU A 95 -5.41 -17.68 4.87
CA LEU A 95 -4.75 -18.88 5.39
C LEU A 95 -4.62 -18.86 6.92
N ILE A 96 -4.18 -17.74 7.47
CA ILE A 96 -3.96 -17.61 8.92
C ILE A 96 -5.31 -17.67 9.65
N TYR A 97 -6.28 -16.85 9.25
CA TYR A 97 -7.56 -16.76 9.96
C TYR A 97 -8.53 -17.92 9.70
N SER A 98 -8.33 -18.70 8.64
CA SER A 98 -9.09 -19.95 8.44
C SER A 98 -8.65 -21.05 9.41
N LYS A 99 -7.38 -21.03 9.84
CA LYS A 99 -6.82 -22.02 10.76
C LYS A 99 -6.77 -21.54 12.21
N LEU A 100 -6.57 -20.24 12.40
CA LEU A 100 -6.44 -19.59 13.70
C LEU A 100 -7.58 -18.59 13.89
N SER A 101 -8.14 -18.51 15.10
CA SER A 101 -9.03 -17.40 15.44
C SER A 101 -8.26 -16.07 15.42
N LEU A 102 -8.98 -14.95 15.20
CA LEU A 102 -8.38 -13.64 15.32
C LEU A 102 -7.99 -13.38 16.76
N SER A 103 -6.72 -13.39 17.02
CA SER A 103 -6.08 -13.18 18.32
C SER A 103 -4.90 -12.22 18.18
N LYS A 104 -4.35 -11.74 19.28
CA LYS A 104 -3.16 -10.89 19.28
C LYS A 104 -2.01 -11.52 18.48
N TRP A 105 -1.77 -12.82 18.68
CA TRP A 105 -0.66 -13.53 18.04
C TRP A 105 -0.88 -13.78 16.56
N SER A 106 -2.08 -14.18 16.15
CA SER A 106 -2.41 -14.38 14.73
C SER A 106 -2.37 -13.07 13.94
N ALA A 107 -2.81 -11.96 14.55
CA ALA A 107 -2.71 -10.63 13.94
C ALA A 107 -1.25 -10.15 13.82
N MET A 108 -0.43 -10.37 14.85
CA MET A 108 1.01 -10.06 14.79
C MET A 108 1.72 -10.90 13.74
N LEU A 109 1.42 -12.20 13.65
CA LEU A 109 1.96 -13.07 12.62
C LEU A 109 1.63 -12.57 11.22
N LEU A 110 0.37 -12.20 10.96
CA LEU A 110 -0.05 -11.62 9.70
C LEU A 110 0.72 -10.33 9.39
N GLY A 111 0.83 -9.43 10.37
CA GLY A 111 1.57 -8.17 10.22
C GLY A 111 3.03 -8.39 9.84
N VAL A 112 3.72 -9.29 10.53
CA VAL A 112 5.13 -9.61 10.25
C VAL A 112 5.30 -10.22 8.87
N VAL A 113 4.51 -11.24 8.53
CA VAL A 113 4.62 -11.95 7.23
C VAL A 113 4.37 -10.99 6.07
N THR A 114 3.35 -10.15 6.15
CA THR A 114 2.98 -9.25 5.06
C THR A 114 3.93 -8.07 4.93
N LEU A 115 4.45 -7.51 6.03
CA LEU A 115 5.39 -6.41 5.94
C LEU A 115 6.79 -6.87 5.55
N ILE A 116 7.25 -8.05 5.97
CA ILE A 116 8.50 -8.64 5.46
C ILE A 116 8.38 -8.90 3.96
N GLU A 117 7.25 -9.43 3.47
CA GLU A 117 7.01 -9.59 2.02
C GLU A 117 7.17 -8.27 1.29
N SER A 118 6.53 -7.20 1.78
CA SER A 118 6.65 -5.86 1.17
C SER A 118 8.11 -5.35 1.14
N ALA A 119 8.90 -5.65 2.16
CA ALA A 119 10.32 -5.31 2.22
C ALA A 119 11.12 -6.11 1.18
N ILE A 120 10.91 -7.42 1.12
CA ILE A 120 11.57 -8.32 0.15
C ILE A 120 11.19 -7.92 -1.29
N GLN A 121 9.91 -7.66 -1.56
CA GLN A 121 9.44 -7.21 -2.87
C GLN A 121 10.16 -5.94 -3.32
N LYS A 122 10.37 -4.98 -2.41
CA LYS A 122 11.12 -3.75 -2.70
C LYS A 122 12.58 -4.04 -3.06
N LEU A 123 13.26 -4.90 -2.30
CA LEU A 123 14.64 -5.31 -2.57
C LEU A 123 14.75 -6.05 -3.90
N LEU A 124 13.82 -6.95 -4.19
CA LEU A 124 13.78 -7.66 -5.47
C LEU A 124 13.62 -6.71 -6.66
N VAL A 125 12.70 -5.73 -6.58
CA VAL A 125 12.50 -4.75 -7.64
C VAL A 125 13.75 -3.89 -7.84
N LEU A 126 14.41 -3.43 -6.77
CA LEU A 126 15.66 -2.68 -6.85
C LEU A 126 16.78 -3.52 -7.48
N THR A 127 16.91 -4.78 -7.06
CA THR A 127 17.90 -5.71 -7.64
C THR A 127 17.61 -6.00 -9.12
N LEU A 128 16.34 -6.12 -9.50
CA LEU A 128 15.96 -6.34 -10.90
C LEU A 128 16.35 -5.13 -11.77
N ILE A 129 16.06 -3.91 -11.31
CA ILE A 129 16.31 -2.68 -12.05
C ILE A 129 17.82 -2.38 -12.13
N TYR A 130 18.50 -2.35 -10.98
CA TYR A 130 19.89 -1.90 -10.89
C TYR A 130 20.93 -3.04 -10.93
N GLY A 131 20.50 -4.30 -10.77
CA GLY A 131 21.38 -5.46 -10.78
C GLY A 131 22.40 -5.42 -9.63
N ARG A 132 23.64 -5.81 -9.92
CA ARG A 132 24.75 -5.82 -8.94
C ARG A 132 25.12 -4.42 -8.47
N SER A 133 24.92 -3.40 -9.29
CA SER A 133 25.33 -2.02 -8.96
C SER A 133 24.70 -1.49 -7.66
N ILE A 134 23.48 -1.91 -7.31
CA ILE A 134 22.85 -1.50 -6.05
C ILE A 134 23.59 -2.09 -4.84
N TRP A 135 24.06 -3.32 -4.96
CA TRP A 135 24.80 -4.00 -3.91
C TRP A 135 26.22 -3.44 -3.74
N ASP A 136 26.87 -3.11 -4.87
CA ASP A 136 28.18 -2.47 -4.86
C ASP A 136 28.10 -1.05 -4.27
N ALA A 137 27.03 -0.30 -4.56
CA ALA A 137 26.77 1.01 -3.95
C ALA A 137 26.52 0.90 -2.45
N LEU A 138 25.75 -0.10 -1.99
CA LEU A 138 25.54 -0.36 -0.57
C LEU A 138 26.83 -0.76 0.15
N ASN A 139 27.69 -1.57 -0.46
CA ASN A 139 28.99 -1.93 0.09
C ASN A 139 29.92 -0.72 0.20
N SER A 140 29.96 0.11 -0.85
CA SER A 140 30.77 1.34 -0.84
C SER A 140 30.28 2.34 0.20
N PHE A 141 28.97 2.51 0.33
CA PHE A 141 28.35 3.33 1.38
C PHE A 141 28.68 2.81 2.78
N SER A 142 28.55 1.49 3.00
CA SER A 142 28.92 0.86 4.28
C SER A 142 30.38 1.10 4.60
N GLY A 143 31.29 0.89 3.64
CA GLY A 143 32.73 1.15 3.81
C GLY A 143 33.03 2.59 4.22
N TYR A 144 32.38 3.56 3.55
CA TYR A 144 32.51 4.97 3.91
C TYR A 144 32.03 5.29 5.34
N VAL A 145 30.88 4.74 5.74
CA VAL A 145 30.36 4.94 7.10
C VAL A 145 31.30 4.35 8.16
N VAL A 146 31.81 3.14 7.91
CA VAL A 146 32.80 2.47 8.77
C VAL A 146 34.06 3.31 8.92
N GLU A 147 34.62 3.81 7.82
CA GLU A 147 35.81 4.66 7.82
C GLU A 147 35.61 5.94 8.62
N LYS A 148 34.44 6.58 8.49
CA LYS A 148 34.15 7.86 9.18
C LYS A 148 33.76 7.71 10.64
N MET A 149 33.11 6.61 11.01
CA MET A 149 32.58 6.41 12.38
C MET A 149 33.46 5.51 13.26
N GLY A 150 34.52 4.91 12.74
CA GLY A 150 35.63 4.25 13.45
C GLY A 150 35.30 3.10 14.40
N PHE A 151 34.21 3.15 15.16
CA PHE A 151 33.87 2.18 16.20
C PHE A 151 32.82 1.14 15.78
N LEU A 152 32.25 1.25 14.57
CA LEU A 152 31.21 0.36 14.06
C LEU A 152 31.70 -0.58 12.95
N GLY A 153 33.01 -0.76 12.82
CA GLY A 153 33.70 -1.38 11.70
C GLY A 153 33.18 -2.74 11.22
N ASN A 154 32.67 -3.57 12.10
CA ASN A 154 32.18 -4.91 11.75
C ASN A 154 30.63 -5.01 11.66
N VAL A 155 29.92 -3.96 12.04
CA VAL A 155 28.45 -3.97 12.09
C VAL A 155 27.82 -3.44 10.80
N PHE A 156 28.52 -2.60 10.04
CA PHE A 156 28.04 -1.96 8.82
C PHE A 156 28.56 -2.64 7.54
N SER A 157 28.03 -3.82 7.25
CA SER A 157 28.14 -4.42 5.91
C SER A 157 26.83 -4.22 5.14
N ALA A 158 26.83 -4.39 3.81
CA ALA A 158 25.60 -4.36 3.03
C ALA A 158 24.59 -5.41 3.52
N SER A 159 25.06 -6.58 3.91
CA SER A 159 24.21 -7.63 4.51
C SER A 159 23.61 -7.19 5.85
N ALA A 160 24.37 -6.48 6.69
CA ALA A 160 23.85 -5.93 7.94
C ALA A 160 22.78 -4.88 7.70
N LEU A 161 22.96 -3.97 6.72
CA LEU A 161 21.97 -2.96 6.35
C LEU A 161 20.65 -3.62 5.89
N ILE A 162 20.73 -4.68 5.07
CA ILE A 162 19.57 -5.45 4.65
C ILE A 162 18.90 -6.11 5.85
N THR A 163 19.67 -6.71 6.73
CA THR A 163 19.16 -7.37 7.94
C THR A 163 18.46 -6.38 8.85
N ILE A 164 19.04 -5.19 9.09
CA ILE A 164 18.43 -4.11 9.85
C ILE A 164 17.13 -3.65 9.18
N TYR A 165 17.11 -3.50 7.85
CA TYR A 165 15.92 -3.14 7.08
C TYR A 165 14.80 -4.18 7.24
N LEU A 166 15.10 -5.48 7.15
CA LEU A 166 14.11 -6.55 7.34
C LEU A 166 13.61 -6.60 8.80
N TRP A 167 14.50 -6.43 9.79
CA TRP A 167 14.10 -6.34 11.20
C TRP A 167 13.20 -5.14 11.47
N LEU A 168 13.48 -3.98 10.86
CA LEU A 168 12.62 -2.81 10.96
C LEU A 168 11.19 -3.12 10.47
N TYR A 169 11.07 -3.79 9.32
CA TYR A 169 9.76 -4.19 8.79
C TYR A 169 9.09 -5.27 9.65
N ALA A 170 9.83 -6.18 10.23
CA ALA A 170 9.29 -7.16 11.18
C ALA A 170 8.73 -6.49 12.43
N ILE A 171 9.46 -5.55 13.03
CA ILE A 171 9.02 -4.78 14.20
C ILE A 171 7.77 -3.96 13.86
N LEU A 172 7.77 -3.27 12.71
CA LEU A 172 6.59 -2.54 12.23
C LEU A 172 5.40 -3.49 11.99
N GLY A 173 5.65 -4.71 11.51
CA GLY A 173 4.65 -5.76 11.37
C GLY A 173 4.03 -6.17 12.70
N LEU A 174 4.83 -6.32 13.74
CA LEU A 174 4.34 -6.59 15.10
C LEU A 174 3.46 -5.44 15.61
N ILE A 175 3.87 -4.19 15.38
CA ILE A 175 3.10 -3.01 15.78
C ILE A 175 1.76 -2.96 15.05
N VAL A 176 1.74 -3.16 13.73
CA VAL A 176 0.50 -3.18 12.94
C VAL A 176 -0.40 -4.33 13.38
N GLY A 177 0.15 -5.51 13.62
CA GLY A 177 -0.60 -6.65 14.14
C GLY A 177 -1.21 -6.38 15.52
N TYR A 178 -0.48 -5.68 16.39
CA TYR A 178 -1.03 -5.23 17.67
C TYR A 178 -2.19 -4.22 17.49
N ILE A 179 -2.02 -3.27 16.57
CA ILE A 179 -3.07 -2.28 16.23
C ILE A 179 -4.33 -2.98 15.71
N ILE A 180 -4.20 -4.03 14.89
CA ILE A 180 -5.36 -4.82 14.41
C ILE A 180 -6.16 -5.35 15.59
N TYR A 181 -5.49 -5.99 16.55
CA TYR A 181 -6.14 -6.54 17.73
C TYR A 181 -6.79 -5.45 18.60
N ASP A 182 -6.12 -4.32 18.76
CA ASP A 182 -6.61 -3.18 19.54
C ASP A 182 -7.82 -2.50 18.87
N ILE A 183 -7.84 -2.40 17.53
CA ILE A 183 -8.99 -1.91 16.77
C ILE A 183 -10.20 -2.81 16.94
N VAL A 184 -10.04 -4.14 16.91
CA VAL A 184 -11.16 -5.06 17.14
C VAL A 184 -11.80 -4.79 18.51
N ARG A 185 -10.99 -4.65 19.57
CA ARG A 185 -11.49 -4.29 20.89
C ARG A 185 -12.16 -2.91 20.92
N TYR A 186 -11.60 -1.95 20.22
CA TYR A 186 -12.18 -0.61 20.10
C TYR A 186 -13.57 -0.65 19.44
N LEU A 187 -13.72 -1.45 18.39
CA LEU A 187 -15.00 -1.65 17.72
C LEU A 187 -16.02 -2.30 18.64
N ASP A 188 -15.65 -3.35 19.38
CA ASP A 188 -16.56 -4.06 20.30
C ASP A 188 -17.08 -3.12 21.39
N ILE A 189 -16.26 -2.25 21.93
CA ILE A 189 -16.64 -1.29 22.97
C ILE A 189 -17.55 -0.18 22.41
N ASN A 190 -17.32 0.27 21.17
CA ASN A 190 -17.96 1.46 20.62
C ASN A 190 -19.10 1.20 19.63
N GLN A 191 -19.42 -0.06 19.31
CA GLN A 191 -20.47 -0.42 18.32
C GLN A 191 -21.85 0.17 18.62
N GLY A 192 -22.19 0.40 19.90
CA GLY A 192 -23.47 0.96 20.33
C GLY A 192 -23.51 2.50 20.44
N ASN A 193 -22.42 3.19 20.17
CA ASN A 193 -22.33 4.62 20.40
C ASN A 193 -23.05 5.41 19.29
N VAL A 194 -24.02 6.26 19.68
CA VAL A 194 -24.84 7.09 18.78
C VAL A 194 -23.99 8.05 17.94
N LYS A 195 -22.80 8.44 18.42
CA LYS A 195 -21.84 9.30 17.71
C LYS A 195 -21.58 8.84 16.28
N TYR A 196 -21.56 7.52 16.03
CA TYR A 196 -21.21 6.96 14.73
C TYR A 196 -22.39 6.83 13.75
N GLN A 197 -23.61 7.14 14.17
CA GLN A 197 -24.82 7.10 13.32
C GLN A 197 -24.92 8.39 12.51
N ILE A 198 -24.31 8.42 11.32
CA ILE A 198 -24.31 9.58 10.43
C ILE A 198 -25.25 9.31 9.25
N GLN A 199 -26.07 10.30 8.88
CA GLN A 199 -26.88 10.26 7.66
C GLN A 199 -26.07 10.77 6.47
N ALA A 200 -26.19 10.11 5.32
CA ALA A 200 -25.48 10.49 4.09
C ALA A 200 -25.86 11.90 3.58
N ILE A 201 -27.08 12.37 3.90
CA ILE A 201 -27.61 13.68 3.53
C ILE A 201 -26.76 14.83 4.10
N GLU A 202 -26.16 14.67 5.29
CA GLU A 202 -25.30 15.69 5.90
C GLU A 202 -24.03 15.98 5.08
N PHE A 203 -23.71 15.13 4.10
CA PHE A 203 -22.53 15.25 3.26
C PHE A 203 -22.77 15.84 1.87
N ASP A 204 -24.00 16.08 1.46
CA ASP A 204 -24.32 16.45 0.08
C ASP A 204 -23.95 17.90 -0.31
N ASN A 205 -23.69 18.76 0.66
CA ASN A 205 -23.41 20.19 0.45
C ASN A 205 -21.95 20.54 0.05
N GLU A 206 -21.05 19.55 -0.06
CA GLU A 206 -19.67 19.76 -0.50
C GLU A 206 -19.32 18.94 -1.75
N VAL A 207 -19.88 19.25 -2.90
CA VAL A 207 -19.39 18.76 -4.19
C VAL A 207 -18.05 19.45 -4.47
N GLY A 208 -16.97 18.78 -4.10
CA GLY A 208 -15.61 19.28 -4.29
C GLY A 208 -15.29 19.48 -5.78
N VAL A 209 -14.97 20.71 -6.13
CA VAL A 209 -14.46 21.13 -7.44
C VAL A 209 -13.28 20.22 -7.85
N ALA A 210 -13.41 19.59 -9.02
CA ALA A 210 -12.37 18.77 -9.63
C ALA A 210 -11.08 19.61 -9.78
N LYS A 211 -10.02 19.23 -9.08
CA LYS A 211 -8.71 19.89 -9.18
C LYS A 211 -8.18 19.74 -10.60
N LYS A 212 -8.03 20.87 -11.28
CA LYS A 212 -7.39 21.04 -12.59
C LYS A 212 -6.07 20.24 -12.65
N ARG A 213 -5.94 19.34 -13.60
CA ARG A 213 -4.70 18.58 -13.87
C ARG A 213 -3.55 19.55 -14.03
N ARG A 214 -2.65 19.62 -13.05
CA ARG A 214 -1.38 20.34 -13.17
C ARG A 214 -0.52 19.64 -14.22
N GLY A 215 -0.14 20.43 -15.23
CA GLY A 215 0.52 19.92 -16.44
C GLY A 215 1.77 19.06 -16.17
N ARG A 216 1.93 18.04 -16.99
CA ARG A 216 3.07 17.10 -17.04
C ARG A 216 4.44 17.75 -17.24
N TRP A 217 4.51 19.06 -17.52
CA TRP A 217 5.77 19.78 -17.79
C TRP A 217 6.76 19.69 -16.62
N ARG A 218 6.29 19.61 -15.37
CA ARG A 218 7.15 19.44 -14.18
C ARG A 218 7.95 18.14 -14.20
N VAL A 219 7.39 17.08 -14.76
CA VAL A 219 8.07 15.79 -14.94
C VAL A 219 9.23 15.97 -15.92
N TRP A 220 9.00 16.68 -17.03
CA TRP A 220 10.04 16.95 -18.02
C TRP A 220 11.15 17.88 -17.49
N VAL A 221 10.80 18.83 -16.61
CA VAL A 221 11.79 19.69 -15.92
C VAL A 221 12.65 18.85 -14.98
N ILE A 222 12.06 17.93 -14.21
CA ILE A 222 12.82 17.02 -13.34
C ILE A 222 13.75 16.12 -14.16
N PHE A 223 13.26 15.58 -15.28
CA PHE A 223 14.10 14.82 -16.22
C PHE A 223 15.22 15.69 -16.80
N GLY A 224 14.93 16.93 -17.19
CA GLY A 224 15.93 17.88 -17.68
C GLY A 224 17.02 18.19 -16.65
N ILE A 225 16.64 18.45 -15.39
CA ILE A 225 17.57 18.67 -14.28
C ILE A 225 18.42 17.42 -14.02
N PHE A 226 17.82 16.24 -14.02
CA PHE A 226 18.51 14.97 -13.84
C PHE A 226 19.54 14.71 -14.96
N PHE A 227 19.16 14.94 -16.22
CA PHE A 227 20.09 14.85 -17.37
C PHE A 227 21.19 15.91 -17.31
N ALA A 228 20.89 17.14 -16.90
CA ALA A 228 21.88 18.20 -16.71
C ALA A 228 22.88 17.83 -15.58
N PHE A 229 22.41 17.19 -14.50
CA PHE A 229 23.28 16.73 -13.42
C PHE A 229 24.21 15.59 -13.86
N ILE A 230 23.71 14.63 -14.66
CA ILE A 230 24.52 13.57 -15.26
C ILE A 230 25.56 14.17 -16.22
N ALA A 231 25.18 15.11 -17.06
CA ALA A 231 26.07 15.77 -17.97
C ALA A 231 27.16 16.61 -17.26
N ALA A 232 26.76 17.37 -16.21
CA ALA A 232 27.69 18.15 -15.39
C ALA A 232 28.67 17.23 -14.65
N TYR A 233 28.20 16.11 -14.09
CA TYR A 233 29.06 15.11 -13.47
C TYR A 233 30.07 14.51 -14.46
N TYR A 234 29.60 14.23 -15.68
CA TYR A 234 30.48 13.77 -16.78
C TYR A 234 31.61 14.77 -17.11
N PHE A 235 31.29 16.08 -17.20
CA PHE A 235 32.27 17.11 -17.49
C PHE A 235 33.27 17.39 -16.34
N ILE A 236 32.86 17.14 -15.08
CA ILE A 236 33.66 17.46 -13.90
C ILE A 236 34.56 16.28 -13.46
N VAL A 237 34.13 15.03 -13.70
CA VAL A 237 34.77 13.84 -13.12
C VAL A 237 35.46 12.93 -14.14
N SER A 238 35.40 13.27 -15.44
CA SER A 238 35.95 12.39 -16.48
C SER A 238 37.48 12.51 -16.66
N ASP A 239 38.21 11.92 -15.70
CA ASP A 239 39.61 11.53 -15.90
C ASP A 239 39.71 10.00 -16.04
N GLY A 240 39.36 9.47 -17.20
CA GLY A 240 39.60 8.05 -17.52
C GLY A 240 38.52 7.36 -18.35
N ASP A 241 38.91 6.79 -19.48
CA ASP A 241 38.05 6.09 -20.46
C ASP A 241 37.23 4.90 -19.92
N ALA A 242 37.57 4.34 -18.79
CA ALA A 242 36.90 3.14 -18.23
C ALA A 242 35.66 3.48 -17.41
N VAL A 243 35.63 4.63 -16.75
CA VAL A 243 34.55 4.98 -15.80
C VAL A 243 33.25 5.32 -16.54
N TRP A 244 33.33 6.09 -17.65
CA TRP A 244 32.14 6.47 -18.41
C TRP A 244 31.45 5.29 -19.11
N LYS A 245 32.20 4.25 -19.54
CA LYS A 245 31.64 3.03 -20.14
C LYS A 245 30.79 2.27 -19.16
N ASN A 246 31.21 2.16 -17.88
CA ASN A 246 30.44 1.53 -16.83
C ASN A 246 29.17 2.32 -16.50
N TRP A 247 29.23 3.65 -16.46
CA TRP A 247 28.05 4.50 -16.24
C TRP A 247 27.06 4.41 -17.40
N LEU A 248 27.55 4.42 -18.64
CA LEU A 248 26.71 4.26 -19.82
C LEU A 248 26.03 2.89 -19.84
N TYR A 249 26.77 1.84 -19.49
CA TYR A 249 26.20 0.49 -19.37
C TYR A 249 25.10 0.42 -18.33
N ILE A 250 25.32 0.95 -17.13
CA ILE A 250 24.32 0.99 -16.05
C ILE A 250 23.08 1.78 -16.50
N PHE A 251 23.30 2.94 -17.11
CA PHE A 251 22.22 3.79 -17.62
C PHE A 251 21.40 3.10 -18.71
N LEU A 252 22.04 2.54 -19.72
CA LEU A 252 21.37 1.84 -20.82
C LEU A 252 20.63 0.60 -20.32
N ARG A 253 21.24 -0.16 -19.41
CA ARG A 253 20.61 -1.32 -18.79
C ARG A 253 19.37 -0.92 -17.98
N SER A 254 19.50 0.03 -17.08
CA SER A 254 18.39 0.48 -16.22
C SER A 254 17.26 1.08 -17.06
N THR A 255 17.60 1.90 -18.05
CA THR A 255 16.62 2.47 -18.99
C THR A 255 15.96 1.39 -19.82
N GLY A 256 16.72 0.43 -20.35
CA GLY A 256 16.19 -0.69 -21.12
C GLY A 256 15.23 -1.56 -20.28
N ILE A 257 15.58 -1.88 -19.05
CA ILE A 257 14.71 -2.62 -18.13
C ILE A 257 13.43 -1.84 -17.80
N LEU A 258 13.54 -0.52 -17.55
CA LEU A 258 12.38 0.33 -17.29
C LEU A 258 11.46 0.43 -18.50
N LEU A 259 12.01 0.56 -19.71
CA LEU A 259 11.24 0.58 -20.96
C LEU A 259 10.53 -0.78 -21.17
N LEU A 260 11.27 -1.89 -21.04
CA LEU A 260 10.69 -3.24 -21.12
C LEU A 260 9.60 -3.45 -20.06
N TRP A 261 9.83 -3.00 -18.83
CA TRP A 261 8.84 -3.04 -17.77
C TRP A 261 7.57 -2.28 -18.15
N TYR A 262 7.72 -1.02 -18.58
CA TYR A 262 6.58 -0.12 -18.84
C TYR A 262 5.84 -0.46 -20.15
N TYR A 263 6.55 -0.82 -21.20
CA TYR A 263 5.97 -1.02 -22.53
C TYR A 263 5.65 -2.48 -22.85
N ALA A 264 6.25 -3.44 -22.17
CA ALA A 264 5.99 -4.86 -22.41
C ALA A 264 5.33 -5.53 -21.19
N LEU A 265 5.99 -5.51 -20.02
CA LEU A 265 5.52 -6.29 -18.87
C LEU A 265 4.25 -5.71 -18.23
N VAL A 266 4.16 -4.40 -18.07
CA VAL A 266 2.95 -3.77 -17.51
C VAL A 266 1.72 -3.95 -18.40
N PRO A 267 1.76 -3.72 -19.73
CA PRO A 267 0.62 -4.03 -20.60
C PRO A 267 0.26 -5.51 -20.64
N LEU A 268 1.27 -6.38 -20.70
CA LEU A 268 1.04 -7.84 -20.68
C LEU A 268 0.36 -8.27 -19.37
N PHE A 269 0.86 -7.80 -18.23
CA PHE A 269 0.24 -8.06 -16.93
C PHE A 269 -1.20 -7.57 -16.89
N LYS A 270 -1.44 -6.31 -17.33
CA LYS A 270 -2.79 -5.73 -17.35
C LYS A 270 -3.73 -6.50 -18.26
N TRP A 271 -3.25 -6.98 -19.40
CA TRP A 271 -4.04 -7.78 -20.32
C TRP A 271 -4.41 -9.13 -19.70
N LEU A 272 -3.41 -9.87 -19.18
CA LEU A 272 -3.63 -11.18 -18.54
C LEU A 272 -4.53 -11.06 -17.31
N PHE A 273 -4.20 -10.11 -16.44
CA PHE A 273 -4.91 -9.90 -15.19
C PHE A 273 -6.30 -9.30 -15.41
N GLY A 274 -6.42 -8.38 -16.37
CA GLY A 274 -7.69 -7.79 -16.80
C GLY A 274 -8.65 -8.86 -17.36
N ASN A 275 -8.17 -9.74 -18.21
CA ASN A 275 -8.98 -10.85 -18.75
C ASN A 275 -9.42 -11.81 -17.63
N PHE A 276 -8.51 -12.15 -16.71
CA PHE A 276 -8.87 -12.95 -15.54
C PHE A 276 -9.94 -12.29 -14.67
N LEU A 277 -9.77 -11.00 -14.35
CA LEU A 277 -10.74 -10.25 -13.57
C LEU A 277 -12.07 -10.08 -14.31
N ALA A 278 -12.05 -9.83 -15.63
CA ALA A 278 -13.26 -9.70 -16.44
C ALA A 278 -14.10 -10.96 -16.40
N SER A 279 -13.46 -12.15 -16.43
CA SER A 279 -14.17 -13.44 -16.33
C SER A 279 -14.85 -13.63 -14.96
N LYS A 280 -14.37 -12.98 -13.90
CA LYS A 280 -14.93 -13.06 -12.54
C LYS A 280 -15.88 -11.90 -12.23
N LYS A 281 -15.78 -10.79 -12.97
CA LYS A 281 -16.55 -9.57 -12.75
C LYS A 281 -18.05 -9.82 -12.67
N HIS A 282 -18.58 -10.65 -13.57
CA HIS A 282 -20.01 -10.94 -13.63
C HIS A 282 -20.55 -11.54 -12.32
N LYS A 283 -19.73 -12.32 -11.61
CA LYS A 283 -20.13 -12.96 -10.33
C LYS A 283 -20.23 -11.99 -9.15
N VAL A 284 -19.56 -10.84 -9.24
CA VAL A 284 -19.46 -9.84 -8.15
C VAL A 284 -19.89 -8.45 -8.62
N GLN A 285 -20.61 -8.35 -9.74
CA GLN A 285 -20.98 -7.06 -10.35
C GLN A 285 -21.82 -6.20 -9.39
N THR A 286 -22.82 -6.79 -8.76
CA THR A 286 -23.71 -6.08 -7.82
C THR A 286 -22.93 -5.49 -6.66
N GLU A 287 -21.98 -6.24 -6.09
CA GLU A 287 -21.16 -5.74 -4.99
C GLU A 287 -20.13 -4.69 -5.45
N ILE A 288 -19.65 -4.76 -6.70
CA ILE A 288 -18.81 -3.73 -7.28
C ILE A 288 -19.60 -2.43 -7.38
N ASP A 289 -20.80 -2.48 -7.93
CA ASP A 289 -21.65 -1.29 -8.12
C ASP A 289 -22.01 -0.69 -6.75
N GLU A 290 -22.41 -1.50 -5.77
CA GLU A 290 -22.64 -1.07 -4.39
C GLU A 290 -21.38 -0.45 -3.77
N THR A 291 -20.23 -1.08 -3.94
CA THR A 291 -18.95 -0.56 -3.45
C THR A 291 -18.60 0.78 -4.07
N LEU A 292 -18.79 0.94 -5.38
CA LEU A 292 -18.51 2.20 -6.08
C LEU A 292 -19.41 3.35 -5.62
N THR A 293 -20.67 3.09 -5.34
CA THR A 293 -21.59 4.11 -4.80
C THR A 293 -21.20 4.55 -3.39
N LEU A 294 -20.58 3.68 -2.60
CA LEU A 294 -20.09 3.99 -1.26
C LEU A 294 -18.83 4.88 -1.24
N LEU A 295 -17.96 4.80 -2.25
CA LEU A 295 -16.64 5.47 -2.23
C LEU A 295 -16.69 6.99 -1.96
N PRO A 296 -17.61 7.80 -2.53
CA PRO A 296 -17.67 9.22 -2.23
C PRO A 296 -17.97 9.52 -0.76
N TYR A 297 -18.90 8.77 -0.17
CA TYR A 297 -19.30 8.91 1.23
C TYR A 297 -18.16 8.47 2.17
N LEU A 298 -17.51 7.35 1.89
CA LEU A 298 -16.39 6.85 2.67
C LEU A 298 -15.19 7.82 2.68
N ARG A 299 -14.96 8.53 1.58
CA ARG A 299 -13.93 9.59 1.53
C ARG A 299 -14.26 10.72 2.51
N LYS A 300 -15.51 11.14 2.61
CA LYS A 300 -15.95 12.19 3.53
C LYS A 300 -15.86 11.71 4.99
N VAL A 301 -16.33 10.50 5.25
CA VAL A 301 -16.24 9.81 6.56
C VAL A 301 -14.79 9.71 7.03
N THR A 302 -13.87 9.31 6.17
CA THR A 302 -12.44 9.22 6.50
C THR A 302 -11.85 10.59 6.82
N LYS A 303 -12.27 11.64 6.08
CA LYS A 303 -11.85 13.02 6.36
C LYS A 303 -12.37 13.50 7.71
N LEU A 304 -13.62 13.20 8.05
CA LEU A 304 -14.24 13.51 9.34
C LEU A 304 -13.48 12.84 10.49
N ALA A 305 -13.29 11.53 10.41
CA ALA A 305 -12.53 10.78 11.43
C ALA A 305 -11.12 11.33 11.61
N TRP A 306 -10.44 11.76 10.53
CA TRP A 306 -9.13 12.39 10.63
C TRP A 306 -9.18 13.75 11.32
N GLN A 307 -10.23 14.52 11.11
CA GLN A 307 -10.41 15.84 11.72
C GLN A 307 -10.70 15.75 13.22
N GLU A 308 -11.53 14.80 13.63
CA GLU A 308 -11.87 14.58 15.03
C GLU A 308 -10.68 14.15 15.88
N ASN A 309 -9.75 13.42 15.28
CA ASN A 309 -8.57 12.92 15.98
C ASN A 309 -7.33 13.83 15.84
N LYS A 310 -7.50 15.13 15.55
CA LYS A 310 -6.38 16.08 15.36
C LYS A 310 -5.55 16.30 16.61
N ASP A 311 -6.20 16.31 17.77
CA ASP A 311 -5.57 16.66 19.05
C ASP A 311 -4.81 15.49 19.66
N GLU A 312 -5.04 14.29 19.13
CA GLU A 312 -4.32 13.10 19.53
C GLU A 312 -2.95 12.96 18.86
N LYS A 313 -2.01 12.23 19.49
CA LYS A 313 -0.63 12.09 19.02
C LYS A 313 -0.21 10.62 18.89
N GLY A 314 0.75 10.37 17.97
CA GLY A 314 1.41 9.08 17.82
C GLY A 314 0.45 7.94 17.44
N LEU A 315 0.69 6.75 18.02
CA LEU A 315 -0.09 5.54 17.73
C LEU A 315 -1.55 5.65 18.16
N ASN A 316 -1.86 6.38 19.23
CA ASN A 316 -3.23 6.59 19.69
C ASN A 316 -4.05 7.32 18.63
N ARG A 317 -3.49 8.36 18.01
CA ARG A 317 -4.13 9.08 16.92
C ARG A 317 -4.42 8.15 15.73
N LEU A 318 -3.45 7.30 15.36
CA LEU A 318 -3.62 6.37 14.26
C LEU A 318 -4.72 5.34 14.57
N ARG A 319 -4.70 4.74 15.77
CA ARG A 319 -5.69 3.77 16.22
C ARG A 319 -7.10 4.38 16.23
N ASN A 320 -7.27 5.53 16.88
CA ASN A 320 -8.58 6.17 17.02
C ASN A 320 -9.11 6.63 15.65
N PHE A 321 -8.26 7.23 14.81
CA PHE A 321 -8.61 7.55 13.43
C PHE A 321 -9.11 6.33 12.65
N MET A 322 -8.38 5.21 12.71
CA MET A 322 -8.76 4.00 12.00
C MET A 322 -10.05 3.40 12.57
N GLY A 323 -10.17 3.34 13.90
CA GLY A 323 -11.36 2.85 14.58
C GLY A 323 -12.60 3.68 14.25
N ASP A 324 -12.50 5.01 14.33
CA ASP A 324 -13.59 5.94 14.02
C ASP A 324 -13.97 5.87 12.53
N ALA A 325 -13.00 5.87 11.62
CA ALA A 325 -13.28 5.75 10.19
C ALA A 325 -14.04 4.45 9.85
N ILE A 326 -13.70 3.34 10.53
CA ILE A 326 -14.38 2.08 10.37
C ILE A 326 -15.79 2.13 10.98
N LEU A 327 -15.94 2.63 12.22
CA LEU A 327 -17.25 2.74 12.89
C LEU A 327 -18.21 3.63 12.12
N TYR A 328 -17.77 4.81 11.69
CA TYR A 328 -18.56 5.69 10.83
C TYR A 328 -18.96 4.99 9.52
N SER A 329 -18.04 4.25 8.91
CA SER A 329 -18.35 3.50 7.69
C SER A 329 -19.38 2.40 7.89
N ILE A 330 -19.29 1.66 9.01
CA ILE A 330 -20.22 0.57 9.33
C ILE A 330 -21.62 1.11 9.65
N HIS A 331 -21.74 2.27 10.30
CA HIS A 331 -23.01 2.82 10.74
C HIS A 331 -23.60 3.89 9.80
N LEU A 332 -22.92 4.20 8.70
CA LEU A 332 -23.40 5.15 7.70
C LEU A 332 -24.79 4.75 7.19
N LYS A 333 -25.77 5.60 7.34
CA LYS A 333 -27.12 5.40 6.78
C LYS A 333 -27.20 6.11 5.43
N ILE A 334 -27.35 5.35 4.37
CA ILE A 334 -27.64 5.86 3.02
C ILE A 334 -29.12 5.62 2.83
N GLU A 335 -29.89 6.67 2.55
CA GLU A 335 -31.26 6.53 2.13
C GLU A 335 -31.28 5.87 0.75
N GLU A 336 -32.01 4.76 0.65
CA GLU A 336 -32.25 4.02 -0.60
C GLU A 336 -33.26 4.76 -1.47
#